data_f857b56003b5670f0c5627ed4517cab9
#
_entry.id   f857b56003b5670f0c5627ed4517cab9
#
_cell.length_a   1.000
_cell.length_b   1.000
_cell.length_c   1.000
_cell.angle_alpha   90.00
_cell.angle_beta   90.00
_cell.angle_gamma   90.00
#
_symmetry.space_group_name_H-M   'P 1'
#
loop_
_entity.id
_entity.type
_entity.pdbx_description
1 polymer ?
#
loop_
_entity_poly.entity_id
_entity_poly.type
_entity_poly.pdbx_seq_one_letter_code
_entity_poly.pdbx_strand_id
1 'polypeptide(L)'
;MKNTLAYVCAVAGMTLATLQVQAESLVDGSAEAGKNKAITCAACHGAEGVSANPLWPNIAGQSAPYLVAQLKAFKDGSRENPLMTSQAMMLSDQDMADLAVYFEGLPGPAQAVADADLIGKGEALYRGGEVTNEVAACIACHGPSGAGNPAAKYPALKGQHAAYTAKQLRDYASGERASDGKTRIMRDIAGKSSEDEFVALASYVQGLK
;
A
#
# COMPACT_ATOMS: atom_id res chain seq x y z
N MET A 1 9.19 -14.64 76.20
CA MET A 1 10.04 -13.98 75.22
C MET A 1 9.81 -14.67 73.87
N LYS A 2 9.01 -14.08 72.99
CA LYS A 2 8.66 -14.64 71.64
C LYS A 2 9.26 -13.69 70.62
N ASN A 3 10.28 -14.13 69.90
CA ASN A 3 10.90 -13.39 68.79
C ASN A 3 10.07 -13.66 67.53
N THR A 4 9.42 -12.65 67.02
CA THR A 4 8.76 -12.64 65.71
C THR A 4 9.74 -12.07 64.69
N LEU A 5 10.27 -12.98 63.82
CA LEU A 5 11.07 -12.58 62.65
C LEU A 5 10.08 -12.16 61.52
N ALA A 6 10.14 -10.88 61.15
CA ALA A 6 9.41 -10.35 59.99
C ALA A 6 10.25 -10.56 58.72
N TYR A 7 9.77 -11.42 57.79
CA TYR A 7 10.35 -11.54 56.46
C TYR A 7 9.80 -10.43 55.56
N VAL A 8 10.70 -9.51 55.17
CA VAL A 8 10.40 -8.52 54.12
C VAL A 8 10.69 -9.17 52.79
N CYS A 9 9.65 -9.51 52.03
CA CYS A 9 9.79 -9.92 50.63
C CYS A 9 9.93 -8.68 49.77
N ALA A 10 11.16 -8.40 49.32
CA ALA A 10 11.41 -7.41 48.29
C ALA A 10 11.02 -7.98 46.91
N VAL A 11 9.89 -7.54 46.36
CA VAL A 11 9.51 -7.84 45.00
C VAL A 11 10.25 -6.88 44.06
N ALA A 12 11.33 -7.38 43.45
CA ALA A 12 12.03 -6.65 42.38
C ALA A 12 11.14 -6.66 41.13
N GLY A 13 10.50 -5.55 40.87
CA GLY A 13 9.74 -5.34 39.62
C GLY A 13 10.69 -5.28 38.42
N MET A 14 10.76 -6.38 37.64
CA MET A 14 11.39 -6.38 36.32
C MET A 14 10.46 -5.65 35.36
N THR A 15 10.78 -4.42 35.01
CA THR A 15 10.17 -3.72 33.86
C THR A 15 10.71 -4.36 32.59
N LEU A 16 9.88 -5.19 31.93
CA LEU A 16 10.13 -5.64 30.58
C LEU A 16 10.01 -4.45 29.64
N ALA A 17 11.14 -3.84 29.27
CA ALA A 17 11.19 -2.92 28.14
C ALA A 17 10.92 -3.73 26.88
N THR A 18 9.74 -3.58 26.30
CA THR A 18 9.42 -4.12 24.97
C THR A 18 10.25 -3.33 23.96
N LEU A 19 11.32 -3.95 23.47
CA LEU A 19 12.03 -3.48 22.28
C LEU A 19 11.05 -3.63 21.10
N GLN A 20 10.45 -2.52 20.70
CA GLN A 20 9.75 -2.46 19.41
C GLN A 20 10.83 -2.47 18.32
N VAL A 21 11.06 -3.64 17.72
CA VAL A 21 11.83 -3.74 16.48
C VAL A 21 10.97 -3.12 15.40
N GLN A 22 11.19 -1.86 15.11
CA GLN A 22 10.67 -1.26 13.88
C GLN A 22 11.49 -1.82 12.73
N ALA A 23 10.81 -2.45 11.77
CA ALA A 23 11.48 -2.85 10.54
C ALA A 23 12.04 -1.59 9.87
N GLU A 24 13.34 -1.60 9.62
CA GLU A 24 14.02 -0.49 8.94
C GLU A 24 13.48 -0.37 7.51
N SER A 25 13.15 0.84 7.09
CA SER A 25 12.66 1.07 5.73
C SER A 25 13.75 0.74 4.70
N LEU A 26 13.35 0.19 3.55
CA LEU A 26 14.25 -0.08 2.43
C LEU A 26 14.63 1.20 1.65
N VAL A 27 14.17 2.36 2.11
CA VAL A 27 14.44 3.68 1.53
C VAL A 27 15.11 4.55 2.58
N ASP A 28 16.21 5.18 2.22
CA ASP A 28 16.92 6.14 3.06
C ASP A 28 16.20 7.50 3.02
N GLY A 29 15.34 7.75 4.02
CA GLY A 29 14.53 8.95 4.15
C GLY A 29 14.15 9.25 5.59
N SER A 30 13.79 10.50 5.84
CA SER A 30 13.35 10.99 7.15
C SER A 30 11.83 11.10 7.22
N ALA A 31 11.19 10.30 8.07
CA ALA A 31 9.75 10.39 8.31
C ALA A 31 9.32 11.78 8.85
N GLU A 32 10.17 12.43 9.66
CA GLU A 32 9.89 13.78 10.16
C GLU A 32 9.92 14.82 9.05
N ALA A 33 10.93 14.78 8.17
CA ALA A 33 10.99 15.64 7.00
C ALA A 33 9.82 15.38 6.05
N GLY A 34 9.47 14.11 5.83
CA GLY A 34 8.32 13.69 5.03
C GLY A 34 7.01 14.21 5.59
N LYS A 35 6.79 14.15 6.90
CA LYS A 35 5.61 14.71 7.56
C LYS A 35 5.43 16.20 7.27
N ASN A 36 6.52 16.97 7.36
CA ASN A 36 6.48 18.40 7.08
C ASN A 36 6.14 18.73 5.62
N LYS A 37 6.55 17.87 4.69
CA LYS A 37 6.25 18.00 3.24
C LYS A 37 4.86 17.50 2.87
N ALA A 38 4.30 16.55 3.63
CA ALA A 38 3.03 15.87 3.33
C ALA A 38 1.79 16.79 3.33
N ILE A 39 1.90 18.02 3.81
CA ILE A 39 0.79 18.99 3.89
C ILE A 39 0.13 19.20 2.51
N THR A 40 0.91 19.30 1.44
CA THR A 40 0.38 19.46 0.08
C THR A 40 -0.31 18.20 -0.43
N CYS A 41 0.13 17.01 0.01
CA CYS A 41 -0.46 15.73 -0.36
C CYS A 41 -1.81 15.50 0.32
N ALA A 42 -1.97 16.05 1.53
CA ALA A 42 -3.15 15.88 2.39
C ALA A 42 -4.45 16.40 1.73
N ALA A 43 -4.36 17.41 0.89
CA ALA A 43 -5.52 17.99 0.19
C ALA A 43 -6.28 16.95 -0.65
N CYS A 44 -5.57 15.95 -1.20
CA CYS A 44 -6.15 14.92 -2.04
C CYS A 44 -6.13 13.54 -1.36
N HIS A 45 -5.02 13.21 -0.69
CA HIS A 45 -4.82 11.89 -0.09
C HIS A 45 -5.27 11.80 1.38
N GLY A 46 -5.82 12.89 1.94
CA GLY A 46 -6.20 12.97 3.36
C GLY A 46 -5.01 13.28 4.28
N ALA A 47 -5.30 13.84 5.45
CA ALA A 47 -4.27 14.29 6.40
C ALA A 47 -3.33 13.17 6.87
N GLU A 48 -3.86 11.94 6.94
CA GLU A 48 -3.11 10.76 7.34
C GLU A 48 -2.88 9.79 6.17
N GLY A 49 -2.96 10.27 4.93
CA GLY A 49 -2.77 9.43 3.76
C GLY A 49 -3.94 8.49 3.44
N VAL A 50 -5.13 8.73 4.02
CA VAL A 50 -6.38 8.03 3.73
C VAL A 50 -7.34 8.99 3.07
N SER A 51 -7.59 8.80 1.78
CA SER A 51 -8.42 9.69 0.97
C SER A 51 -9.91 9.49 1.24
N ALA A 52 -10.65 10.59 1.33
CA ALA A 52 -12.12 10.55 1.35
C ALA A 52 -12.72 10.37 -0.07
N ASN A 53 -11.94 10.64 -1.11
CA ASN A 53 -12.38 10.48 -2.49
C ASN A 53 -11.92 9.12 -3.03
N PRO A 54 -12.83 8.21 -3.43
CA PRO A 54 -12.48 6.87 -3.87
C PRO A 54 -11.72 6.81 -5.20
N LEU A 55 -11.61 7.91 -5.93
CA LEU A 55 -10.79 8.02 -7.13
C LEU A 55 -9.32 8.37 -6.85
N TRP A 56 -9.03 8.84 -5.65
CA TRP A 56 -7.68 9.15 -5.20
C TRP A 56 -7.18 8.06 -4.25
N PRO A 57 -5.96 7.56 -4.44
CA PRO A 57 -5.50 6.42 -3.65
C PRO A 57 -5.24 6.76 -2.19
N ASN A 58 -5.51 5.78 -1.34
CA ASN A 58 -4.90 5.71 -0.03
C ASN A 58 -3.40 5.46 -0.20
N ILE A 59 -2.58 6.22 0.50
CA ILE A 59 -1.12 6.10 0.46
C ILE A 59 -0.51 5.77 1.83
N ALA A 60 -1.33 5.83 2.90
CA ALA A 60 -0.93 5.37 4.23
C ALA A 60 -0.66 3.86 4.24
N GLY A 61 0.44 3.46 4.87
CA GLY A 61 0.87 2.06 4.94
C GLY A 61 1.34 1.46 3.61
N GLN A 62 1.49 2.27 2.58
CA GLN A 62 2.05 1.82 1.31
C GLN A 62 3.58 1.79 1.39
N SER A 63 4.20 0.76 0.80
CA SER A 63 5.65 0.58 0.90
C SER A 63 6.45 1.75 0.30
N ALA A 64 7.48 2.19 1.01
CA ALA A 64 8.32 3.31 0.59
C ALA A 64 8.99 3.08 -0.77
N PRO A 65 9.56 1.89 -1.08
CA PRO A 65 10.13 1.63 -2.40
C PRO A 65 9.13 1.77 -3.55
N TYR A 66 7.85 1.40 -3.31
CA TYR A 66 6.80 1.57 -4.31
C TYR A 66 6.42 3.05 -4.46
N LEU A 67 6.24 3.78 -3.36
CA LEU A 67 5.91 5.21 -3.40
C LEU A 67 6.97 6.02 -4.14
N VAL A 68 8.26 5.81 -3.83
CA VAL A 68 9.36 6.45 -4.56
C VAL A 68 9.31 6.11 -6.05
N ALA A 69 9.10 4.83 -6.39
CA ALA A 69 9.02 4.43 -7.79
C ALA A 69 7.87 5.10 -8.54
N GLN A 70 6.70 5.27 -7.88
CA GLN A 70 5.56 5.93 -8.50
C GLN A 70 5.76 7.45 -8.64
N LEU A 71 6.32 8.12 -7.63
CA LEU A 71 6.64 9.56 -7.72
C LEU A 71 7.65 9.82 -8.84
N LYS A 72 8.68 8.98 -8.98
CA LYS A 72 9.62 9.05 -10.10
C LYS A 72 8.93 8.82 -11.45
N ALA A 73 8.04 7.83 -11.53
CA ALA A 73 7.30 7.54 -12.75
C ALA A 73 6.37 8.69 -13.18
N PHE A 74 5.76 9.41 -12.25
CA PHE A 74 5.02 10.63 -12.55
C PHE A 74 5.93 11.78 -13.00
N LYS A 75 7.13 11.88 -12.41
CA LYS A 75 8.10 12.94 -12.74
C LYS A 75 8.73 12.73 -14.11
N ASP A 76 9.05 11.49 -14.49
CA ASP A 76 9.68 11.16 -15.77
C ASP A 76 8.67 10.89 -16.90
N GLY A 77 7.36 10.89 -16.60
CA GLY A 77 6.28 10.70 -17.57
C GLY A 77 5.98 9.24 -17.91
N SER A 78 6.66 8.25 -17.30
CA SER A 78 6.36 6.83 -17.52
C SER A 78 5.04 6.39 -16.85
N ARG A 79 4.47 7.26 -16.01
CA ARG A 79 3.11 7.18 -15.50
C ARG A 79 2.46 8.55 -15.64
N GLU A 80 1.40 8.63 -16.43
CA GLU A 80 0.73 9.89 -16.71
C GLU A 80 -0.44 10.15 -15.75
N ASN A 81 -0.43 11.31 -15.13
CA ASN A 81 -1.56 11.90 -14.43
C ASN A 81 -1.26 13.39 -14.21
N PRO A 82 -2.01 14.32 -14.84
CA PRO A 82 -1.69 15.76 -14.81
C PRO A 82 -1.53 16.34 -13.40
N LEU A 83 -2.37 15.88 -12.43
CA LEU A 83 -2.29 16.35 -11.05
C LEU A 83 -1.02 15.84 -10.37
N MET A 84 -0.77 14.51 -10.45
CA MET A 84 0.39 13.90 -9.79
C MET A 84 1.71 14.28 -10.47
N THR A 85 1.74 14.42 -11.79
CA THR A 85 2.91 14.92 -12.52
C THR A 85 3.31 16.31 -12.02
N SER A 86 2.34 17.23 -11.89
CA SER A 86 2.60 18.57 -11.37
C SER A 86 3.17 18.54 -9.94
N GLN A 87 2.68 17.65 -9.07
CA GLN A 87 3.21 17.49 -7.71
C GLN A 87 4.62 16.88 -7.72
N ALA A 88 4.83 15.82 -8.50
CA ALA A 88 6.10 15.10 -8.54
C ALA A 88 7.25 15.94 -9.14
N MET A 89 6.95 16.81 -10.09
CA MET A 89 7.93 17.70 -10.71
C MET A 89 8.63 18.62 -9.71
N MET A 90 7.95 19.00 -8.64
CA MET A 90 8.48 19.89 -7.59
C MET A 90 9.35 19.15 -6.56
N LEU A 91 9.36 17.82 -6.54
CA LEU A 91 10.06 17.02 -5.54
C LEU A 91 11.48 16.68 -5.99
N SER A 92 12.44 16.83 -5.09
CA SER A 92 13.75 16.21 -5.22
C SER A 92 13.66 14.71 -4.92
N ASP A 93 14.71 13.96 -5.23
CA ASP A 93 14.79 12.53 -4.89
C ASP A 93 14.72 12.30 -3.38
N GLN A 94 15.32 13.20 -2.60
CA GLN A 94 15.26 13.15 -1.14
C GLN A 94 13.85 13.45 -0.63
N ASP A 95 13.13 14.43 -1.21
CA ASP A 95 11.74 14.69 -0.84
C ASP A 95 10.84 13.48 -1.09
N MET A 96 11.06 12.78 -2.20
CA MET A 96 10.32 11.54 -2.52
C MET A 96 10.62 10.43 -1.51
N ALA A 97 11.88 10.30 -1.08
CA ALA A 97 12.29 9.33 -0.08
C ALA A 97 11.68 9.64 1.30
N ASP A 98 11.75 10.90 1.74
CA ASP A 98 11.22 11.36 3.01
C ASP A 98 9.68 11.14 3.09
N LEU A 99 8.97 11.58 2.05
CA LEU A 99 7.51 11.38 1.94
C LEU A 99 7.15 9.89 1.94
N ALA A 100 7.90 9.07 1.22
CA ALA A 100 7.64 7.63 1.14
C ALA A 100 7.79 6.93 2.49
N VAL A 101 8.87 7.23 3.23
CA VAL A 101 9.09 6.68 4.58
C VAL A 101 8.02 7.16 5.56
N TYR A 102 7.61 8.43 5.47
CA TYR A 102 6.52 8.95 6.29
C TYR A 102 5.21 8.19 6.06
N PHE A 103 4.76 8.06 4.82
CA PHE A 103 3.50 7.38 4.51
C PHE A 103 3.54 5.86 4.76
N GLU A 104 4.70 5.22 4.57
CA GLU A 104 4.90 3.81 4.93
C GLU A 104 4.69 3.57 6.42
N GLY A 105 5.13 4.50 7.27
CA GLY A 105 5.00 4.44 8.72
C GLY A 105 3.58 4.69 9.26
N LEU A 106 2.67 5.19 8.42
CA LEU A 106 1.29 5.43 8.84
C LEU A 106 0.47 4.13 8.81
N PRO A 107 -0.54 3.99 9.71
CA PRO A 107 -1.43 2.83 9.68
C PRO A 107 -2.20 2.80 8.35
N GLY A 108 -2.12 1.68 7.64
CA GLY A 108 -2.89 1.48 6.41
C GLY A 108 -4.40 1.49 6.69
N PRO A 109 -5.22 1.87 5.70
CA PRO A 109 -6.66 1.93 5.86
C PRO A 109 -7.26 0.54 6.06
N ALA A 110 -8.29 0.46 6.90
CA ALA A 110 -9.14 -0.71 7.05
C ALA A 110 -10.53 -0.36 6.54
N GLN A 111 -10.95 -1.02 5.47
CA GLN A 111 -12.26 -0.79 4.84
C GLN A 111 -13.06 -2.09 4.78
N ALA A 112 -14.36 -1.97 4.60
CA ALA A 112 -15.19 -3.10 4.18
C ALA A 112 -15.00 -3.34 2.68
N VAL A 113 -15.38 -4.52 2.20
CA VAL A 113 -15.51 -4.78 0.76
C VAL A 113 -16.49 -3.78 0.14
N ALA A 114 -16.25 -3.37 -1.09
CA ALA A 114 -17.12 -2.39 -1.75
C ALA A 114 -18.47 -3.00 -2.14
N ASP A 115 -18.46 -4.28 -2.53
CA ASP A 115 -19.65 -5.05 -2.91
C ASP A 115 -19.53 -6.47 -2.33
N ALA A 116 -20.45 -6.81 -1.43
CA ALA A 116 -20.47 -8.10 -0.74
C ALA A 116 -20.80 -9.27 -1.68
N ASP A 117 -21.58 -9.04 -2.72
CA ASP A 117 -21.99 -10.09 -3.68
C ASP A 117 -20.82 -10.54 -4.55
N LEU A 118 -19.78 -9.71 -4.65
CA LEU A 118 -18.57 -9.99 -5.44
C LEU A 118 -17.43 -10.65 -4.65
N ILE A 119 -17.59 -10.85 -3.32
CA ILE A 119 -16.52 -11.42 -2.48
C ILE A 119 -16.03 -12.74 -3.03
N GLY A 120 -16.93 -13.68 -3.30
CA GLY A 120 -16.54 -15.02 -3.75
C GLY A 120 -15.78 -15.01 -5.08
N LYS A 121 -16.22 -14.20 -6.05
CA LYS A 121 -15.53 -14.04 -7.32
C LYS A 121 -14.17 -13.36 -7.14
N GLY A 122 -14.13 -12.27 -6.38
CA GLY A 122 -12.90 -11.53 -6.11
C GLY A 122 -11.86 -12.36 -5.36
N GLU A 123 -12.28 -13.13 -4.36
CA GLU A 123 -11.39 -14.05 -3.61
C GLU A 123 -10.83 -15.15 -4.51
N ALA A 124 -11.68 -15.80 -5.30
CA ALA A 124 -11.25 -16.86 -6.23
C ALA A 124 -10.19 -16.34 -7.21
N LEU A 125 -10.41 -15.18 -7.82
CA LEU A 125 -9.44 -14.53 -8.71
C LEU A 125 -8.16 -14.12 -7.99
N TYR A 126 -8.28 -13.52 -6.82
CA TYR A 126 -7.12 -13.07 -6.05
C TYR A 126 -6.20 -14.22 -5.65
N ARG A 127 -6.79 -15.34 -5.18
CA ARG A 127 -6.04 -16.50 -4.65
C ARG A 127 -5.68 -17.52 -5.72
N GLY A 128 -6.55 -17.72 -6.73
CA GLY A 128 -6.42 -18.77 -7.74
C GLY A 128 -6.04 -18.27 -9.13
N GLY A 129 -6.29 -16.99 -9.42
CA GLY A 129 -6.22 -16.48 -10.78
C GLY A 129 -7.38 -16.97 -11.66
N GLU A 130 -7.20 -16.89 -12.96
CA GLU A 130 -8.15 -17.43 -13.95
C GLU A 130 -7.39 -18.28 -14.99
N VAL A 131 -7.67 -19.57 -15.01
CA VAL A 131 -6.87 -20.54 -15.77
C VAL A 131 -7.15 -20.43 -17.26
N THR A 132 -8.42 -20.18 -17.65
CA THR A 132 -8.83 -20.14 -19.06
C THR A 132 -8.13 -19.03 -19.84
N ASN A 133 -7.96 -17.86 -19.20
CA ASN A 133 -7.29 -16.70 -19.78
C ASN A 133 -5.83 -16.57 -19.31
N GLU A 134 -5.33 -17.55 -18.57
CA GLU A 134 -3.96 -17.55 -18.03
C GLU A 134 -3.67 -16.30 -17.17
N VAL A 135 -4.65 -15.85 -16.38
CA VAL A 135 -4.46 -14.74 -15.42
C VAL A 135 -3.80 -15.28 -14.16
N ALA A 136 -2.61 -14.81 -13.86
CA ALA A 136 -1.90 -15.21 -12.65
C ALA A 136 -2.60 -14.72 -11.37
N ALA A 137 -2.57 -15.55 -10.32
CA ALA A 137 -3.14 -15.21 -9.02
C ALA A 137 -2.43 -14.01 -8.38
N CYS A 138 -3.18 -13.00 -7.97
CA CYS A 138 -2.64 -11.75 -7.39
C CYS A 138 -1.83 -12.01 -6.10
N ILE A 139 -2.26 -13.02 -5.33
CA ILE A 139 -1.61 -13.46 -4.07
C ILE A 139 -0.13 -13.77 -4.26
N ALA A 140 0.28 -14.27 -5.43
CA ALA A 140 1.66 -14.68 -5.70
C ALA A 140 2.67 -13.52 -5.56
N CYS A 141 2.26 -12.30 -5.92
CA CYS A 141 3.09 -11.10 -5.86
C CYS A 141 2.69 -10.15 -4.74
N HIS A 142 1.37 -10.01 -4.49
CA HIS A 142 0.85 -9.06 -3.51
C HIS A 142 0.64 -9.65 -2.12
N GLY A 143 0.91 -10.94 -1.93
CA GLY A 143 0.82 -11.64 -0.65
C GLY A 143 -0.60 -12.01 -0.24
N PRO A 144 -0.76 -12.89 0.78
CA PRO A 144 -2.05 -13.47 1.15
C PRO A 144 -3.03 -12.45 1.76
N SER A 145 -2.51 -11.41 2.39
CA SER A 145 -3.28 -10.31 2.97
C SER A 145 -3.26 -9.04 2.09
N GLY A 146 -2.69 -9.09 0.90
CA GLY A 146 -2.53 -7.91 0.06
C GLY A 146 -1.56 -6.88 0.62
N ALA A 147 -0.62 -7.29 1.47
CA ALA A 147 0.37 -6.38 2.05
C ALA A 147 1.48 -5.96 1.08
N GLY A 148 1.56 -6.60 -0.08
CA GLY A 148 2.60 -6.35 -1.07
C GLY A 148 3.93 -7.01 -0.76
N ASN A 149 4.94 -6.66 -1.54
CA ASN A 149 6.34 -7.05 -1.33
C ASN A 149 7.23 -5.82 -1.56
N PRO A 150 7.68 -5.14 -0.49
CA PRO A 150 8.50 -3.92 -0.60
C PRO A 150 9.80 -4.12 -1.37
N ALA A 151 10.50 -5.25 -1.16
CA ALA A 151 11.76 -5.55 -1.82
C ALA A 151 11.62 -5.68 -3.35
N ALA A 152 10.48 -6.22 -3.82
CA ALA A 152 10.14 -6.32 -5.23
C ALA A 152 9.40 -5.09 -5.75
N LYS A 153 9.11 -4.10 -4.90
CA LYS A 153 8.27 -2.91 -5.20
C LYS A 153 6.85 -3.28 -5.64
N TYR A 154 6.34 -4.44 -5.18
CA TYR A 154 4.94 -4.78 -5.37
C TYR A 154 4.10 -4.09 -4.30
N PRO A 155 3.08 -3.30 -4.70
CA PRO A 155 2.34 -2.48 -3.74
C PRO A 155 1.46 -3.29 -2.80
N ALA A 156 1.19 -2.71 -1.63
CA ALA A 156 0.06 -3.11 -0.82
C ALA A 156 -1.25 -2.78 -1.56
N LEU A 157 -2.16 -3.75 -1.56
CA LEU A 157 -3.49 -3.62 -2.16
C LEU A 157 -4.59 -3.53 -1.11
N LYS A 158 -4.34 -4.09 0.08
CA LYS A 158 -5.33 -4.14 1.18
C LYS A 158 -5.82 -2.74 1.54
N GLY A 159 -7.10 -2.60 1.69
CA GLY A 159 -7.73 -1.35 2.08
C GLY A 159 -7.69 -0.25 1.01
N GLN A 160 -7.21 -0.53 -0.20
CA GLN A 160 -7.25 0.45 -1.29
C GLN A 160 -8.67 0.58 -1.84
N HIS A 161 -9.05 1.79 -2.20
CA HIS A 161 -10.37 2.07 -2.79
C HIS A 161 -10.63 1.22 -4.02
N ALA A 162 -11.79 0.57 -4.07
CA ALA A 162 -12.19 -0.28 -5.20
C ALA A 162 -12.25 0.52 -6.51
N ALA A 163 -12.80 1.73 -6.48
CA ALA A 163 -12.87 2.58 -7.68
C ALA A 163 -11.47 2.91 -8.23
N TYR A 164 -10.52 3.23 -7.34
CA TYR A 164 -9.13 3.46 -7.75
C TYR A 164 -8.48 2.18 -8.28
N THR A 165 -8.65 1.06 -7.59
CA THR A 165 -8.05 -0.23 -7.98
C THR A 165 -8.55 -0.68 -9.33
N ALA A 166 -9.87 -0.64 -9.59
CA ALA A 166 -10.46 -0.99 -10.87
C ALA A 166 -9.95 -0.08 -12.00
N LYS A 167 -9.86 1.25 -11.73
CA LYS A 167 -9.26 2.17 -12.69
C LYS A 167 -7.81 1.79 -13.02
N GLN A 168 -7.00 1.46 -12.01
CA GLN A 168 -5.59 1.10 -12.26
C GLN A 168 -5.44 -0.18 -13.07
N LEU A 169 -6.33 -1.16 -12.88
CA LEU A 169 -6.34 -2.37 -13.70
C LEU A 169 -6.71 -2.05 -15.16
N ARG A 170 -7.70 -1.18 -15.40
CA ARG A 170 -8.04 -0.70 -16.75
C ARG A 170 -6.87 0.04 -17.40
N ASP A 171 -6.22 0.94 -16.66
CA ASP A 171 -5.08 1.72 -17.16
C ASP A 171 -3.91 0.80 -17.55
N TYR A 172 -3.67 -0.28 -16.80
CA TYR A 172 -2.70 -1.30 -17.19
C TYR A 172 -3.15 -2.09 -18.42
N ALA A 173 -4.40 -2.52 -18.47
CA ALA A 173 -4.93 -3.29 -19.60
C ALA A 173 -4.88 -2.50 -20.91
N SER A 174 -5.19 -1.20 -20.88
CA SER A 174 -5.13 -0.31 -22.06
C SER A 174 -3.69 0.12 -22.40
N GLY A 175 -2.75 -0.01 -21.47
CA GLY A 175 -1.39 0.50 -21.62
C GLY A 175 -1.21 1.97 -21.25
N GLU A 176 -2.26 2.69 -20.83
CA GLU A 176 -2.16 4.06 -20.29
C GLU A 176 -1.23 4.13 -19.08
N ARG A 177 -1.21 3.06 -18.29
CA ARG A 177 -0.25 2.89 -17.21
C ARG A 177 0.81 1.88 -17.60
N ALA A 178 2.06 2.33 -17.73
CA ALA A 178 3.22 1.51 -18.08
C ALA A 178 4.32 1.52 -16.99
N SER A 179 3.97 1.96 -15.76
CA SER A 179 4.92 2.08 -14.64
C SER A 179 5.40 0.73 -14.06
N ASP A 180 4.97 -0.40 -14.61
CA ASP A 180 5.52 -1.74 -14.40
C ASP A 180 6.80 -2.02 -15.23
N GLY A 181 7.25 -1.02 -15.97
CA GLY A 181 8.52 -1.01 -16.68
C GLY A 181 8.61 -2.06 -17.80
N LYS A 182 9.84 -2.57 -18.00
CA LYS A 182 10.13 -3.54 -19.08
C LYS A 182 9.54 -4.93 -18.81
N THR A 183 9.25 -5.26 -17.56
CA THR A 183 8.69 -6.57 -17.18
C THR A 183 7.25 -6.75 -17.63
N ARG A 184 6.49 -5.64 -17.80
CA ARG A 184 5.09 -5.62 -18.24
C ARG A 184 4.13 -6.50 -17.42
N ILE A 185 4.54 -6.92 -16.22
CA ILE A 185 3.81 -7.92 -15.42
C ILE A 185 2.34 -7.51 -15.22
N MET A 186 2.09 -6.27 -14.78
CA MET A 186 0.72 -5.83 -14.53
C MET A 186 -0.07 -5.58 -15.82
N ARG A 187 0.58 -5.10 -16.88
CA ARG A 187 -0.07 -4.96 -18.21
C ARG A 187 -0.46 -6.31 -18.79
N ASP A 188 0.40 -7.31 -18.67
CA ASP A 188 0.15 -8.65 -19.22
C ASP A 188 -0.93 -9.39 -18.42
N ILE A 189 -0.98 -9.20 -17.08
CA ILE A 189 -2.06 -9.75 -16.22
C ILE A 189 -3.37 -9.03 -16.51
N ALA A 190 -3.39 -7.70 -16.45
CA ALA A 190 -4.61 -6.92 -16.63
C ALA A 190 -5.18 -7.05 -18.07
N GLY A 191 -4.30 -7.12 -19.08
CA GLY A 191 -4.74 -7.29 -20.48
C GLY A 191 -5.45 -8.61 -20.79
N LYS A 192 -5.34 -9.59 -19.89
CA LYS A 192 -6.04 -10.88 -20.00
C LYS A 192 -7.33 -10.94 -19.18
N SER A 193 -7.56 -9.94 -18.33
CA SER A 193 -8.71 -9.89 -17.42
C SER A 193 -9.85 -9.05 -18.00
N SER A 194 -11.08 -9.41 -17.64
CA SER A 194 -12.31 -8.72 -18.04
C SER A 194 -12.67 -7.58 -17.08
N GLU A 195 -13.59 -6.70 -17.51
CA GLU A 195 -14.13 -5.63 -16.69
C GLU A 195 -14.80 -6.15 -15.40
N ASP A 196 -15.58 -7.24 -15.51
CA ASP A 196 -16.23 -7.85 -14.34
C ASP A 196 -15.22 -8.42 -13.33
N GLU A 197 -14.06 -8.88 -13.81
CA GLU A 197 -12.97 -9.34 -12.94
C GLU A 197 -12.27 -8.17 -12.27
N PHE A 198 -12.08 -7.04 -12.95
CA PHE A 198 -11.54 -5.83 -12.35
C PHE A 198 -12.40 -5.33 -11.19
N VAL A 199 -13.72 -5.30 -11.39
CA VAL A 199 -14.67 -4.86 -10.36
C VAL A 199 -14.67 -5.82 -9.17
N ALA A 200 -14.69 -7.14 -9.41
CA ALA A 200 -14.67 -8.14 -8.35
C ALA A 200 -13.35 -8.12 -7.54
N LEU A 201 -12.21 -8.09 -8.22
CA LEU A 201 -10.89 -7.97 -7.58
C LEU A 201 -10.78 -6.69 -6.76
N ALA A 202 -11.22 -5.56 -7.33
CA ALA A 202 -11.15 -4.26 -6.67
C ALA A 202 -12.01 -4.21 -5.40
N SER A 203 -13.23 -4.77 -5.44
CA SER A 203 -14.08 -4.90 -4.27
C SER A 203 -13.43 -5.76 -3.18
N TYR A 204 -12.89 -6.92 -3.55
CA TYR A 204 -12.26 -7.85 -2.62
C TYR A 204 -11.03 -7.24 -1.94
N VAL A 205 -10.11 -6.63 -2.70
CA VAL A 205 -8.87 -6.08 -2.11
C VAL A 205 -9.12 -4.87 -1.21
N GLN A 206 -10.21 -4.12 -1.43
CA GLN A 206 -10.61 -3.06 -0.50
C GLN A 206 -10.90 -3.62 0.88
N GLY A 207 -11.49 -4.81 0.99
CA GLY A 207 -11.84 -5.46 2.25
C GLY A 207 -10.72 -6.34 2.85
N LEU A 208 -9.58 -6.52 2.19
CA LEU A 208 -8.46 -7.30 2.72
C LEU A 208 -7.87 -6.64 3.97
N LYS A 209 -7.51 -7.49 4.97
CA LYS A 209 -6.98 -7.09 6.29
C LYS A 209 -5.62 -7.73 6.57
#